data_f060d6f21180fa4ccc42a0e2803cc5df
#
_entry.id   f060d6f21180fa4ccc42a0e2803cc5df
#
_cell.length_a   1.000
_cell.length_b   1.000
_cell.length_c   1.000
_cell.angle_alpha   90.00
_cell.angle_beta   90.00
_cell.angle_gamma   90.00
#
_symmetry.space_group_name_H-M   'P 1'
#
loop_
_entity.id
_entity.type
_entity.pdbx_description
1 polymer ?
#
loop_
_entity_poly.entity_id
_entity_poly.type
_entity_poly.pdbx_seq_one_letter_code
_entity_poly.pdbx_strand_id
1 'polypeptide(L)'
;MLAREGVHCASCLAGMAFNSAGLGLNHAIAHAVGGLLHIAHGRINAMLLPLVMEFNADMDKPPHDEELYSLAAKKYSRLARIQELPVPSIFVGVNNLIREVRKLSARLHVPATLKECGIDPQLAREKRQDIVSAALADATIVTNPRPVSAQDIEAILDKLTGR
;
A
#
# COMPACT_ATOMS: atom_id res chain seq x y z
N MET A 1 24.09 12.54 9.49
CA MET A 1 23.30 13.73 9.75
C MET A 1 22.41 14.06 8.56
N LEU A 2 22.96 14.31 7.36
CA LEU A 2 22.20 14.63 6.13
C LEU A 2 21.06 13.65 5.76
N ALA A 3 21.27 12.35 5.89
CA ALA A 3 20.23 11.35 5.56
C ALA A 3 19.00 11.44 6.50
N ARG A 4 19.23 11.67 7.81
CA ARG A 4 18.12 11.85 8.78
C ARG A 4 17.35 13.13 8.52
N GLU A 5 18.04 14.20 8.19
CA GLU A 5 17.44 15.48 7.82
C GLU A 5 16.58 15.32 6.54
N GLY A 6 17.14 14.68 5.52
CA GLY A 6 16.38 14.39 4.29
C GLY A 6 15.11 13.58 4.52
N VAL A 7 15.17 12.52 5.35
CA VAL A 7 13.98 11.72 5.72
C VAL A 7 12.98 12.54 6.53
N HIS A 8 13.45 13.40 7.44
CA HIS A 8 12.58 14.26 8.23
C HIS A 8 11.83 15.28 7.34
N CYS A 9 12.53 15.94 6.42
CA CYS A 9 11.92 16.85 5.46
C CYS A 9 10.92 16.12 4.54
N ALA A 10 11.29 14.93 4.03
CA ALA A 10 10.40 14.12 3.19
C ALA A 10 9.14 13.69 3.95
N SER A 11 9.25 13.32 5.22
CA SER A 11 8.10 12.98 6.07
C SER A 11 7.18 14.18 6.29
N CYS A 12 7.74 15.37 6.51
CA CYS A 12 6.95 16.60 6.64
C CYS A 12 6.19 16.91 5.34
N LEU A 13 6.88 16.85 4.19
CA LEU A 13 6.25 17.07 2.88
C LEU A 13 5.16 16.03 2.58
N ALA A 14 5.37 14.76 2.95
CA ALA A 14 4.36 13.73 2.82
C ALA A 14 3.13 14.05 3.70
N GLY A 15 3.34 14.53 4.94
CA GLY A 15 2.27 14.98 5.83
C GLY A 15 1.44 16.11 5.22
N MET A 16 2.08 17.11 4.64
CA MET A 16 1.41 18.20 3.93
C MET A 16 0.63 17.71 2.70
N ALA A 17 1.20 16.77 1.94
CA ALA A 17 0.57 16.21 0.75
C ALA A 17 -0.69 15.42 1.08
N PHE A 18 -0.65 14.52 2.06
CA PHE A 18 -1.83 13.73 2.41
C PHE A 18 -2.90 14.52 3.15
N ASN A 19 -2.56 15.62 3.82
CA ASN A 19 -3.55 16.53 4.39
C ASN A 19 -4.50 17.09 3.30
N SER A 20 -3.98 17.26 2.08
CA SER A 20 -4.77 17.74 0.94
C SER A 20 -5.38 16.61 0.09
N ALA A 21 -4.66 15.50 -0.08
CA ALA A 21 -5.04 14.42 -0.98
C ALA A 21 -5.81 13.27 -0.29
N GLY A 22 -5.75 13.20 1.03
CA GLY A 22 -6.24 12.06 1.79
C GLY A 22 -5.25 10.88 1.82
N LEU A 23 -5.61 9.83 2.55
CA LEU A 23 -4.73 8.69 2.84
C LEU A 23 -5.12 7.39 2.10
N GLY A 24 -6.42 7.14 1.93
CA GLY A 24 -6.95 5.97 1.20
C GLY A 24 -6.83 4.63 1.92
N LEU A 25 -7.00 3.58 1.14
CA LEU A 25 -7.10 2.18 1.60
C LEU A 25 -5.89 1.70 2.42
N ASN A 26 -4.69 2.17 2.08
CA ASN A 26 -3.49 1.77 2.81
C ASN A 26 -3.60 2.06 4.31
N HIS A 27 -4.01 3.27 4.65
CA HIS A 27 -4.19 3.69 6.03
C HIS A 27 -5.42 3.07 6.67
N ALA A 28 -6.53 2.93 5.93
CA ALA A 28 -7.73 2.27 6.44
C ALA A 28 -7.44 0.85 6.94
N ILE A 29 -6.74 0.04 6.14
CA ILE A 29 -6.32 -1.31 6.56
C ILE A 29 -5.26 -1.23 7.67
N ALA A 30 -4.31 -0.29 7.58
CA ALA A 30 -3.25 -0.15 8.56
C ALA A 30 -3.80 0.22 9.96
N HIS A 31 -4.81 1.06 10.06
CA HIS A 31 -5.47 1.41 11.32
C HIS A 31 -6.16 0.18 11.92
N ALA A 32 -6.92 -0.55 11.11
CA ALA A 32 -7.64 -1.74 11.57
C ALA A 32 -6.66 -2.86 12.02
N VAL A 33 -5.69 -3.21 11.19
CA VAL A 33 -4.70 -4.25 11.51
C VAL A 33 -3.80 -3.81 12.67
N GLY A 34 -3.31 -2.58 12.65
CA GLY A 34 -2.44 -2.05 13.69
C GLY A 34 -3.12 -1.99 15.06
N GLY A 35 -4.40 -1.57 15.10
CA GLY A 35 -5.19 -1.51 16.32
C GLY A 35 -5.55 -2.89 16.89
N LEU A 36 -5.97 -3.83 16.04
CA LEU A 36 -6.45 -5.16 16.47
C LEU A 36 -5.31 -6.16 16.70
N LEU A 37 -4.17 -6.02 16.03
CA LEU A 37 -3.03 -6.93 16.14
C LEU A 37 -1.79 -6.28 16.77
N HIS A 38 -1.92 -5.04 17.27
CA HIS A 38 -0.87 -4.30 17.97
C HIS A 38 0.44 -4.15 17.16
N ILE A 39 0.32 -3.92 15.85
CA ILE A 39 1.47 -3.65 14.98
C ILE A 39 1.69 -2.14 14.88
N ALA A 40 2.95 -1.72 14.99
CA ALA A 40 3.30 -0.30 14.87
C ALA A 40 2.82 0.29 13.53
N HIS A 41 2.17 1.47 13.57
CA HIS A 41 1.50 2.11 12.45
C HIS A 41 2.38 2.22 11.18
N GLY A 42 3.62 2.72 11.32
CA GLY A 42 4.52 2.84 10.17
C GLY A 42 4.93 1.51 9.57
N ARG A 43 5.05 0.46 10.39
CA ARG A 43 5.41 -0.90 9.94
C ARG A 43 4.30 -1.49 9.09
N ILE A 44 3.07 -1.47 9.57
CA ILE A 44 1.94 -2.03 8.81
C ILE A 44 1.65 -1.24 7.54
N ASN A 45 1.80 0.10 7.56
CA ASN A 45 1.69 0.90 6.34
C ASN A 45 2.74 0.51 5.29
N ALA A 46 3.98 0.28 5.69
CA ALA A 46 5.04 -0.15 4.77
C ALA A 46 4.81 -1.55 4.18
N MET A 47 4.25 -2.47 4.96
CA MET A 47 3.87 -3.82 4.51
C MET A 47 2.73 -3.79 3.48
N LEU A 48 1.74 -2.95 3.72
CA LEU A 48 0.55 -2.82 2.86
C LEU A 48 0.84 -2.05 1.57
N LEU A 49 1.78 -1.11 1.59
CA LEU A 49 2.01 -0.18 0.49
C LEU A 49 2.11 -0.85 -0.89
N PRO A 50 2.97 -1.87 -1.12
CA PRO A 50 3.06 -2.50 -2.44
C PRO A 50 1.77 -3.21 -2.84
N LEU A 51 1.02 -3.79 -1.90
CA LEU A 51 -0.22 -4.51 -2.16
C LEU A 51 -1.35 -3.55 -2.58
N VAL A 52 -1.45 -2.42 -1.88
CA VAL A 52 -2.44 -1.38 -2.19
C VAL A 52 -2.09 -0.64 -3.48
N MET A 53 -0.80 -0.46 -3.78
CA MET A 53 -0.39 0.09 -5.08
C MET A 53 -0.83 -0.81 -6.24
N GLU A 54 -0.66 -2.14 -6.13
CA GLU A 54 -1.15 -3.10 -7.11
C GLU A 54 -2.67 -2.99 -7.29
N PHE A 55 -3.42 -2.98 -6.19
CA PHE A 55 -4.86 -2.84 -6.19
C PHE A 55 -5.32 -1.54 -6.87
N ASN A 56 -4.79 -0.39 -6.44
CA ASN A 56 -5.18 0.91 -6.97
C ASN A 56 -4.80 1.11 -8.44
N ALA A 57 -3.74 0.47 -8.90
CA ALA A 57 -3.33 0.51 -10.30
C ALA A 57 -4.12 -0.46 -11.21
N ASP A 58 -4.93 -1.35 -10.62
CA ASP A 58 -5.70 -2.39 -11.31
C ASP A 58 -4.82 -3.31 -12.19
N MET A 59 -3.74 -3.80 -11.58
CA MET A 59 -2.71 -4.54 -12.30
C MET A 59 -3.06 -6.00 -12.58
N ASP A 60 -4.14 -6.52 -11.98
CA ASP A 60 -4.58 -7.90 -12.20
C ASP A 60 -5.18 -8.09 -13.61
N LYS A 61 -5.73 -7.04 -14.19
CA LYS A 61 -6.33 -7.03 -15.54
C LYS A 61 -5.92 -5.77 -16.30
N PRO A 62 -4.64 -5.65 -16.68
CA PRO A 62 -4.17 -4.46 -17.37
C PRO A 62 -4.86 -4.32 -18.74
N PRO A 63 -5.34 -3.12 -19.11
CA PRO A 63 -5.92 -2.89 -20.41
C PRO A 63 -4.84 -2.98 -21.51
N HIS A 64 -5.27 -3.33 -22.72
CA HIS A 64 -4.38 -3.33 -23.90
C HIS A 64 -4.04 -1.91 -24.37
N ASP A 65 -4.96 -0.96 -24.16
CA ASP A 65 -4.78 0.44 -24.54
C ASP A 65 -4.31 1.26 -23.34
N GLU A 66 -3.25 2.03 -23.54
CA GLU A 66 -2.68 2.88 -22.50
C GLU A 66 -3.65 3.97 -22.02
N GLU A 67 -4.60 4.40 -22.84
CA GLU A 67 -5.59 5.40 -22.46
C GLU A 67 -6.57 4.87 -21.39
N LEU A 68 -6.81 3.57 -21.38
CA LEU A 68 -7.76 2.91 -20.46
C LEU A 68 -7.20 2.62 -19.08
N TYR A 69 -5.89 2.84 -18.86
CA TYR A 69 -5.32 2.66 -17.52
C TYR A 69 -5.90 3.64 -16.50
N SER A 70 -6.06 3.17 -15.27
CA SER A 70 -6.51 3.99 -14.15
C SER A 70 -5.62 5.23 -13.95
N LEU A 71 -6.19 6.29 -13.37
CA LEU A 71 -5.41 7.48 -13.02
C LEU A 71 -4.26 7.15 -12.05
N ALA A 72 -4.49 6.18 -11.15
CA ALA A 72 -3.46 5.71 -10.22
C ALA A 72 -2.30 5.06 -10.98
N ALA A 73 -2.58 4.15 -11.94
CA ALA A 73 -1.55 3.52 -12.76
C ALA A 73 -0.72 4.56 -13.55
N LYS A 74 -1.39 5.53 -14.17
CA LYS A 74 -0.72 6.64 -14.90
C LYS A 74 0.19 7.46 -13.97
N LYS A 75 -0.29 7.79 -12.76
CA LYS A 75 0.52 8.52 -11.76
C LYS A 75 1.71 7.69 -11.26
N TYR A 76 1.53 6.39 -10.98
CA TYR A 76 2.62 5.52 -10.56
C TYR A 76 3.68 5.34 -11.67
N SER A 77 3.25 5.19 -12.91
CA SER A 77 4.16 5.15 -14.07
C SER A 77 4.97 6.45 -14.19
N ARG A 78 4.34 7.62 -13.94
CA ARG A 78 5.04 8.91 -13.89
C ARG A 78 6.05 8.97 -12.74
N LEU A 79 5.70 8.48 -11.56
CA LEU A 79 6.62 8.39 -10.42
C LEU A 79 7.82 7.50 -10.73
N ALA A 80 7.61 6.37 -11.44
CA ALA A 80 8.69 5.51 -11.90
C ALA A 80 9.69 6.29 -12.79
N ARG A 81 9.20 7.12 -13.72
CA ARG A 81 10.08 7.98 -14.56
C ARG A 81 10.87 9.00 -13.73
N ILE A 82 10.23 9.63 -12.72
CA ILE A 82 10.90 10.57 -11.82
C ILE A 82 12.02 9.88 -11.03
N GLN A 83 11.86 8.59 -10.73
CA GLN A 83 12.88 7.74 -10.08
C GLN A 83 13.86 7.11 -11.08
N GLU A 84 13.88 7.58 -12.32
CA GLU A 84 14.78 7.09 -13.40
C GLU A 84 14.66 5.58 -13.67
N LEU A 85 13.51 4.99 -13.36
CA LEU A 85 13.24 3.59 -13.65
C LEU A 85 12.82 3.41 -15.12
N PRO A 86 13.10 2.25 -15.75
CA PRO A 86 12.62 1.96 -17.10
C PRO A 86 11.08 1.97 -17.19
N VAL A 87 10.52 2.76 -18.12
CA VAL A 87 9.07 2.90 -18.34
C VAL A 87 8.75 2.80 -19.83
N PRO A 88 8.94 1.62 -20.46
CA PRO A 88 8.55 1.41 -21.84
C PRO A 88 7.03 1.37 -22.06
N SER A 89 6.26 1.08 -21.01
CA SER A 89 4.80 1.15 -20.96
C SER A 89 4.32 1.51 -19.54
N ILE A 90 3.05 1.89 -19.38
CA ILE A 90 2.45 2.16 -18.07
C ILE A 90 2.56 0.92 -17.19
N PHE A 91 2.22 -0.27 -17.72
CA PHE A 91 2.31 -1.54 -17.00
C PHE A 91 3.70 -1.79 -16.43
N VAL A 92 4.73 -1.66 -17.26
CA VAL A 92 6.12 -1.88 -16.83
C VAL A 92 6.56 -0.84 -15.83
N GLY A 93 6.19 0.42 -16.02
CA GLY A 93 6.51 1.51 -15.08
C GLY A 93 5.92 1.27 -13.69
N VAL A 94 4.65 0.88 -13.61
CA VAL A 94 3.99 0.54 -12.33
C VAL A 94 4.70 -0.62 -11.65
N ASN A 95 4.96 -1.72 -12.37
CA ASN A 95 5.64 -2.90 -11.81
C ASN A 95 7.07 -2.56 -11.33
N ASN A 96 7.79 -1.74 -12.07
CA ASN A 96 9.13 -1.31 -11.67
C ASN A 96 9.08 -0.47 -10.39
N LEU A 97 8.14 0.46 -10.27
CA LEU A 97 7.97 1.25 -9.04
C LEU A 97 7.65 0.36 -7.83
N ILE A 98 6.67 -0.55 -7.97
CA ILE A 98 6.28 -1.48 -6.90
C ILE A 98 7.47 -2.37 -6.48
N ARG A 99 8.25 -2.84 -7.47
CA ARG A 99 9.45 -3.63 -7.21
C ARG A 99 10.51 -2.84 -6.42
N GLU A 100 10.73 -1.57 -6.73
CA GLU A 100 11.65 -0.73 -5.96
C GLU A 100 11.15 -0.47 -4.54
N VAL A 101 9.85 -0.26 -4.34
CA VAL A 101 9.25 -0.18 -3.00
C VAL A 101 9.52 -1.47 -2.22
N ARG A 102 9.30 -2.65 -2.83
CA ARG A 102 9.59 -3.94 -2.18
C ARG A 102 11.07 -4.13 -1.86
N LYS A 103 11.97 -3.74 -2.77
CA LYS A 103 13.42 -3.78 -2.52
C LYS A 103 13.83 -2.88 -1.35
N LEU A 104 13.27 -1.67 -1.29
CA LEU A 104 13.52 -0.75 -0.18
C LEU A 104 13.04 -1.34 1.14
N SER A 105 11.82 -1.88 1.18
CA SER A 105 11.26 -2.55 2.35
C SER A 105 12.14 -3.71 2.82
N ALA A 106 12.62 -4.55 1.90
CA ALA A 106 13.52 -5.66 2.22
C ALA A 106 14.87 -5.17 2.79
N ARG A 107 15.46 -4.11 2.22
CA ARG A 107 16.70 -3.51 2.74
C ARG A 107 16.54 -2.90 4.13
N LEU A 108 15.34 -2.45 4.47
CA LEU A 108 14.99 -1.90 5.77
C LEU A 108 14.46 -2.97 6.75
N HIS A 109 14.50 -4.24 6.36
CA HIS A 109 14.01 -5.37 7.15
C HIS A 109 12.53 -5.20 7.56
N VAL A 110 11.71 -4.59 6.69
CA VAL A 110 10.26 -4.55 6.88
C VAL A 110 9.71 -5.95 6.61
N PRO A 111 8.96 -6.56 7.55
CA PRO A 111 8.33 -7.85 7.34
C PRO A 111 7.40 -7.83 6.12
N ALA A 112 7.38 -8.91 5.35
CA ALA A 112 6.47 -9.04 4.20
C ALA A 112 5.09 -9.59 4.61
N THR A 113 5.03 -10.33 5.72
CA THR A 113 3.81 -11.01 6.19
C THR A 113 3.54 -10.76 7.67
N LEU A 114 2.28 -10.95 8.10
CA LEU A 114 1.90 -10.89 9.52
C LEU A 114 2.64 -11.95 10.35
N LYS A 115 2.91 -13.11 9.78
CA LYS A 115 3.70 -14.15 10.43
C LYS A 115 5.13 -13.69 10.76
N GLU A 116 5.77 -12.98 9.84
CA GLU A 116 7.10 -12.39 10.06
C GLU A 116 7.08 -11.27 11.12
N CYS A 117 5.91 -10.65 11.36
CA CYS A 117 5.69 -9.73 12.48
C CYS A 117 5.54 -10.44 13.83
N GLY A 118 5.53 -11.77 13.86
CA GLY A 118 5.27 -12.56 15.07
C GLY A 118 3.78 -12.72 15.40
N ILE A 119 2.89 -12.40 14.46
CA ILE A 119 1.44 -12.57 14.65
C ILE A 119 1.06 -14.04 14.43
N ASP A 120 0.33 -14.61 15.39
CA ASP A 120 -0.25 -15.94 15.23
C ASP A 120 -1.21 -15.97 14.04
N PRO A 121 -1.02 -16.88 13.08
CA PRO A 121 -1.94 -17.04 11.96
C PRO A 121 -3.38 -17.33 12.36
N GLN A 122 -3.61 -17.97 13.51
CA GLN A 122 -4.95 -18.21 14.02
C GLN A 122 -5.61 -16.92 14.50
N LEU A 123 -4.90 -16.10 15.28
CA LEU A 123 -5.36 -14.78 15.69
C LEU A 123 -5.71 -13.88 14.49
N ALA A 124 -4.85 -13.89 13.47
CA ALA A 124 -5.10 -13.12 12.24
C ALA A 124 -6.39 -13.57 11.52
N ARG A 125 -6.71 -14.88 11.55
CA ARG A 125 -7.97 -15.41 11.00
C ARG A 125 -9.19 -15.01 11.85
N GLU A 126 -9.08 -15.15 13.15
CA GLU A 126 -10.16 -14.79 14.08
C GLU A 126 -10.53 -13.31 13.98
N LYS A 127 -9.53 -12.44 13.81
CA LYS A 127 -9.71 -10.99 13.67
C LYS A 127 -10.07 -10.51 12.27
N ARG A 128 -10.10 -11.39 11.26
CA ARG A 128 -10.27 -11.03 9.85
C ARG A 128 -11.51 -10.17 9.61
N GLN A 129 -12.69 -10.59 10.11
CA GLN A 129 -13.93 -9.86 9.88
C GLN A 129 -13.96 -8.51 10.62
N ASP A 130 -13.40 -8.48 11.82
CA ASP A 130 -13.25 -7.24 12.59
C ASP A 130 -12.37 -6.23 11.81
N ILE A 131 -11.26 -6.72 11.23
CA ILE A 131 -10.35 -5.90 10.42
C ILE A 131 -11.05 -5.37 9.18
N VAL A 132 -11.76 -6.22 8.43
CA VAL A 132 -12.50 -5.81 7.23
C VAL A 132 -13.54 -4.75 7.56
N SER A 133 -14.34 -4.99 8.60
CA SER A 133 -15.39 -4.05 9.04
C SER A 133 -14.81 -2.72 9.50
N ALA A 134 -13.74 -2.74 10.29
CA ALA A 134 -13.08 -1.54 10.78
C ALA A 134 -12.44 -0.74 9.63
N ALA A 135 -11.79 -1.41 8.66
CA ALA A 135 -11.19 -0.76 7.51
C ALA A 135 -12.23 -0.11 6.59
N LEU A 136 -13.39 -0.75 6.37
CA LEU A 136 -14.50 -0.17 5.60
C LEU A 136 -15.13 1.04 6.29
N ALA A 137 -15.14 1.07 7.61
CA ALA A 137 -15.67 2.18 8.41
C ALA A 137 -14.67 3.31 8.61
N ASP A 138 -13.41 3.13 8.24
CA ASP A 138 -12.36 4.13 8.44
C ASP A 138 -12.55 5.34 7.51
N ALA A 139 -12.48 6.54 8.07
CA ALA A 139 -12.70 7.78 7.32
C ALA A 139 -11.70 7.99 6.18
N THR A 140 -10.51 7.39 6.25
CA THR A 140 -9.48 7.55 5.21
C THR A 140 -9.81 6.82 3.91
N ILE A 141 -10.72 5.82 3.95
CA ILE A 141 -11.05 5.02 2.77
C ILE A 141 -11.74 5.82 1.66
N VAL A 142 -12.47 6.88 2.03
CA VAL A 142 -13.25 7.70 1.09
C VAL A 142 -12.40 8.41 0.05
N THR A 143 -11.13 8.60 0.33
CA THR A 143 -10.17 9.25 -0.58
C THR A 143 -9.37 8.26 -1.43
N ASN A 144 -9.70 6.96 -1.35
CA ASN A 144 -9.01 5.98 -2.19
C ASN A 144 -9.37 6.19 -3.67
N PRO A 145 -8.39 6.15 -4.61
CA PRO A 145 -8.65 6.43 -6.03
C PRO A 145 -9.49 5.36 -6.74
N ARG A 146 -9.67 4.19 -6.13
CA ARG A 146 -10.49 3.09 -6.62
C ARG A 146 -11.55 2.73 -5.56
N PRO A 147 -12.81 2.47 -5.94
CA PRO A 147 -13.82 1.93 -5.02
C PRO A 147 -13.31 0.64 -4.36
N VAL A 148 -13.68 0.46 -3.10
CA VAL A 148 -13.21 -0.66 -2.28
C VAL A 148 -14.38 -1.44 -1.75
N SER A 149 -14.38 -2.75 -1.95
CA SER A 149 -15.32 -3.71 -1.37
C SER A 149 -14.69 -4.50 -0.22
N ALA A 150 -15.51 -5.23 0.55
CA ALA A 150 -15.03 -6.15 1.57
C ALA A 150 -14.11 -7.22 0.97
N GLN A 151 -14.46 -7.75 -0.20
CA GLN A 151 -13.69 -8.77 -0.90
C GLN A 151 -12.30 -8.27 -1.32
N ASP A 152 -12.18 -7.00 -1.70
CA ASP A 152 -10.88 -6.40 -2.04
C ASP A 152 -9.95 -6.35 -0.81
N ILE A 153 -10.49 -5.96 0.35
CA ILE A 153 -9.74 -5.95 1.61
C ILE A 153 -9.34 -7.38 1.98
N GLU A 154 -10.24 -8.34 1.86
CA GLU A 154 -9.95 -9.76 2.12
C GLU A 154 -8.82 -10.29 1.24
N ALA A 155 -8.83 -9.97 -0.06
CA ALA A 155 -7.76 -10.36 -0.99
C ALA A 155 -6.40 -9.75 -0.60
N ILE A 156 -6.38 -8.50 -0.14
CA ILE A 156 -5.16 -7.87 0.37
C ILE A 156 -4.69 -8.55 1.67
N LEU A 157 -5.61 -8.89 2.57
CA LEU A 157 -5.28 -9.61 3.81
C LEU A 157 -4.76 -11.02 3.53
N ASP A 158 -5.23 -11.72 2.50
CA ASP A 158 -4.71 -13.02 2.09
C ASP A 158 -3.23 -12.90 1.66
N LYS A 159 -2.91 -11.93 0.80
CA LYS A 159 -1.51 -11.63 0.44
C LYS A 159 -0.66 -11.27 1.67
N LEU A 160 -1.21 -10.51 2.61
CA LEU A 160 -0.53 -10.08 3.84
C LEU A 160 -0.31 -11.26 4.82
N THR A 161 -1.16 -12.29 4.78
CA THR A 161 -1.00 -13.51 5.59
C THR A 161 -0.13 -14.57 4.91
N GLY A 162 0.28 -14.36 3.65
CA GLY A 162 1.12 -15.28 2.88
C GLY A 162 0.33 -16.43 2.25
N ARG A 163 -0.92 -16.19 1.84
CA ARG A 163 -1.79 -17.12 1.12
C ARG A 163 -1.87 -16.75 -0.35
#